data_c530d69bc623424e448aa2d17bb14077
#
_entry.id   c530d69bc623424e448aa2d17bb14077
#
_cell.length_a   1.000
_cell.length_b   1.000
_cell.length_c   1.000
_cell.angle_alpha   90.00
_cell.angle_beta   90.00
_cell.angle_gamma   90.00
#
_symmetry.space_group_name_H-M   'P 1'
#
loop_
_entity.id
_entity.type
_entity.pdbx_description
1 polymer ?
#
loop_
_entity_poly.entity_id
_entity_poly.type
_entity_poly.pdbx_seq_one_letter_code
_entity_poly.pdbx_strand_id
1 'polypeptide(L)'
;MVAAQSHDAFLTFTRRNNGRVIFDAATASDDDKKGIPPAFELSWNHTTLRALRIDPAITYLQVLYPFPTQIDTLCKMAEMFPDELITHLEFVRFDGDITCFGLPLIKFTTEERLDEIIELHNKNGAPIFNPHRYTLEEGGMKQTDEIQLAFKKEADPKGLLNPGKMIAWDDPSYDYSGGVWLFKGLQKAS
;
A
#
# COMPACT_ATOMS: atom_id res chain seq x y z
N MET A 1 0.87 10.75 15.00
CA MET A 1 1.24 11.19 16.38
C MET A 1 1.86 12.57 16.31
N VAL A 2 1.56 13.44 17.26
CA VAL A 2 2.09 14.82 17.34
C VAL A 2 2.95 14.91 18.59
N ALA A 3 4.13 15.54 18.48
CA ALA A 3 5.01 15.76 19.63
C ALA A 3 4.34 16.71 20.63
N ALA A 4 4.57 16.52 21.94
CA ALA A 4 3.89 17.27 23.00
C ALA A 4 4.04 18.79 22.84
N GLN A 5 5.24 19.27 22.49
CA GLN A 5 5.51 20.69 22.26
C GLN A 5 4.79 21.30 21.06
N SER A 6 4.27 20.48 20.14
CA SER A 6 3.56 20.92 18.94
C SER A 6 2.05 20.72 19.04
N HIS A 7 1.54 20.24 20.17
CA HIS A 7 0.14 19.86 20.34
C HIS A 7 -0.80 21.04 20.08
N ASP A 8 -0.62 22.16 20.75
CA ASP A 8 -1.50 23.34 20.61
C ASP A 8 -1.43 23.97 19.23
N ALA A 9 -0.22 24.00 18.63
CA ALA A 9 -0.03 24.46 17.26
C ALA A 9 -0.79 23.57 16.26
N PHE A 10 -0.75 22.25 16.46
CA PHE A 10 -1.49 21.29 15.64
C PHE A 10 -3.00 21.43 15.78
N LEU A 11 -3.52 21.58 17.01
CA LEU A 11 -4.94 21.83 17.23
C LEU A 11 -5.41 23.12 16.54
N THR A 12 -4.58 24.17 16.60
CA THR A 12 -4.87 25.45 15.93
C THR A 12 -4.87 25.29 14.41
N PHE A 13 -3.89 24.60 13.86
CA PHE A 13 -3.82 24.29 12.44
C PHE A 13 -5.05 23.50 11.98
N THR A 14 -5.42 22.46 12.69
CA THR A 14 -6.58 21.61 12.39
C THR A 14 -7.86 22.46 12.31
N ARG A 15 -8.12 23.31 13.30
CA ARG A 15 -9.31 24.18 13.31
C ARG A 15 -9.31 25.19 12.13
N ARG A 16 -8.15 25.81 11.85
CA ARG A 16 -8.02 26.76 10.72
C ARG A 16 -8.28 26.13 9.35
N ASN A 17 -8.06 24.83 9.24
CA ASN A 17 -8.29 24.07 8.00
C ASN A 17 -9.59 23.26 8.04
N ASN A 18 -10.56 23.67 8.86
CA ASN A 18 -11.88 23.02 9.00
C ASN A 18 -11.80 21.54 9.43
N GLY A 19 -10.69 21.12 10.02
CA GLY A 19 -10.54 19.79 10.59
C GLY A 19 -11.18 19.69 11.97
N ARG A 20 -11.53 18.47 12.36
CA ARG A 20 -12.05 18.14 13.68
C ARG A 20 -11.16 17.11 14.37
N VAL A 21 -10.78 17.36 15.59
CA VAL A 21 -10.13 16.37 16.46
C VAL A 21 -11.21 15.43 16.99
N ILE A 22 -11.10 14.16 16.69
CA ILE A 22 -12.05 13.11 17.12
C ILE A 22 -11.57 12.37 18.39
N PHE A 23 -10.27 12.38 18.64
CA PHE A 23 -9.65 11.79 19.81
C PHE A 23 -8.35 12.53 20.15
N ASP A 24 -8.19 12.88 21.41
CA ASP A 24 -6.97 13.51 21.96
C ASP A 24 -6.57 12.79 23.25
N ALA A 25 -5.50 12.01 23.18
CA ALA A 25 -5.01 11.21 24.28
C ALA A 25 -4.57 12.05 25.51
N ALA A 26 -4.24 13.33 25.31
CA ALA A 26 -3.85 14.23 26.43
C ALA A 26 -5.04 14.64 27.29
N THR A 27 -6.24 14.72 26.71
CA THR A 27 -7.46 15.16 27.38
C THR A 27 -8.49 14.05 27.58
N ALA A 28 -8.29 12.89 26.93
CA ALA A 28 -9.20 11.75 27.00
C ALA A 28 -9.21 11.12 28.40
N SER A 29 -10.40 10.80 28.92
CA SER A 29 -10.60 10.04 30.15
C SER A 29 -10.10 8.58 29.98
N ASP A 30 -10.00 7.86 31.11
CA ASP A 30 -9.65 6.42 31.04
C ASP A 30 -10.75 5.60 30.37
N ASP A 31 -12.00 6.05 30.44
CA ASP A 31 -13.10 5.39 29.72
C ASP A 31 -13.01 5.62 28.21
N ASP A 32 -12.64 6.82 27.76
CA ASP A 32 -12.40 7.12 26.35
C ASP A 32 -11.24 6.30 25.75
N LYS A 33 -10.28 5.91 26.59
CA LYS A 33 -9.12 5.10 26.19
C LYS A 33 -9.40 3.61 26.14
N LYS A 34 -10.51 3.15 26.70
CA LYS A 34 -10.88 1.74 26.68
C LYS A 34 -11.04 1.23 25.26
N GLY A 35 -10.37 0.12 24.95
CA GLY A 35 -10.42 -0.52 23.62
C GLY A 35 -9.58 0.16 22.56
N ILE A 36 -8.96 1.31 22.85
CA ILE A 36 -7.99 1.92 21.92
C ILE A 36 -6.64 1.25 22.12
N PRO A 37 -6.06 0.67 21.08
CA PRO A 37 -4.74 0.05 21.19
C PRO A 37 -3.66 1.11 21.46
N PRO A 38 -2.55 0.74 22.11
CA PRO A 38 -1.46 1.65 22.34
C PRO A 38 -0.85 2.16 21.04
N ALA A 39 -0.32 3.39 21.04
CA ALA A 39 0.16 4.07 19.83
C ALA A 39 1.24 3.28 19.08
N PHE A 40 2.09 2.51 19.77
CA PHE A 40 3.11 1.68 19.12
C PHE A 40 2.50 0.51 18.33
N GLU A 41 1.37 -0.04 18.78
CA GLU A 41 0.65 -1.08 18.05
C GLU A 41 0.01 -0.52 16.77
N LEU A 42 -0.50 0.72 16.83
CA LEU A 42 -1.08 1.39 15.67
C LEU A 42 -0.07 1.70 14.57
N SER A 43 1.23 1.78 14.86
CA SER A 43 2.26 1.95 13.83
C SER A 43 2.44 0.72 12.94
N TRP A 44 1.99 -0.45 13.39
CA TRP A 44 2.07 -1.71 12.66
C TRP A 44 0.74 -2.16 12.07
N ASN A 45 -0.34 -1.90 12.79
CA ASN A 45 -1.61 -2.56 12.60
C ASN A 45 -2.76 -1.56 12.74
N HIS A 46 -2.73 -0.56 11.91
CA HIS A 46 -3.70 0.52 11.96
C HIS A 46 -4.81 0.43 10.90
N THR A 47 -4.68 -0.45 9.89
CA THR A 47 -5.63 -0.57 8.78
C THR A 47 -6.21 -1.97 8.63
N THR A 48 -5.62 -2.81 7.77
CA THR A 48 -6.23 -4.04 7.27
C THR A 48 -6.60 -5.02 8.37
N LEU A 49 -5.67 -5.32 9.30
CA LEU A 49 -5.99 -6.27 10.38
C LEU A 49 -7.04 -5.74 11.35
N ARG A 50 -7.21 -4.43 11.47
CA ARG A 50 -8.30 -3.83 12.24
C ARG A 50 -9.63 -3.94 11.49
N ALA A 51 -9.63 -3.66 10.20
CA ALA A 51 -10.80 -3.79 9.35
C ALA A 51 -11.31 -5.24 9.27
N LEU A 52 -10.41 -6.22 9.14
CA LEU A 52 -10.75 -7.65 9.13
C LEU A 52 -11.45 -8.15 10.38
N ARG A 53 -11.25 -7.49 11.53
CA ARG A 53 -11.99 -7.81 12.75
C ARG A 53 -13.46 -7.37 12.71
N ILE A 54 -13.76 -6.40 11.85
CA ILE A 54 -15.11 -5.85 11.68
C ILE A 54 -15.81 -6.56 10.53
N ASP A 55 -15.13 -6.72 9.40
CA ASP A 55 -15.65 -7.38 8.21
C ASP A 55 -14.57 -8.32 7.61
N PRO A 56 -14.76 -9.65 7.71
CA PRO A 56 -13.82 -10.63 7.18
C PRO A 56 -13.74 -10.65 5.65
N ALA A 57 -14.65 -9.99 4.93
CA ALA A 57 -14.61 -9.83 3.48
C ALA A 57 -13.66 -8.71 3.03
N ILE A 58 -13.04 -7.96 3.95
CA ILE A 58 -12.06 -6.95 3.60
C ILE A 58 -10.75 -7.59 3.16
N THR A 59 -10.24 -7.14 2.03
CA THR A 59 -8.85 -7.34 1.60
C THR A 59 -8.18 -6.00 1.41
N TYR A 60 -6.92 -5.97 0.96
CA TYR A 60 -6.25 -4.73 0.59
C TYR A 60 -5.38 -4.91 -0.65
N LEU A 61 -5.14 -3.83 -1.34
CA LEU A 61 -4.19 -3.73 -2.43
C LEU A 61 -3.12 -2.69 -2.06
N GLN A 62 -2.08 -2.59 -2.89
CA GLN A 62 -1.06 -1.56 -2.72
C GLN A 62 -1.00 -0.72 -3.98
N VAL A 63 -1.14 0.60 -3.84
CA VAL A 63 -1.23 1.54 -4.95
C VAL A 63 -0.23 2.67 -4.78
N LEU A 64 0.34 3.14 -5.88
CA LEU A 64 1.08 4.40 -5.94
C LEU A 64 0.20 5.46 -6.61
N TYR A 65 0.06 6.60 -5.95
CA TYR A 65 -0.50 7.81 -6.56
C TYR A 65 0.65 8.73 -6.97
N PRO A 66 1.04 8.74 -8.26
CA PRO A 66 2.28 9.39 -8.68
C PRO A 66 2.16 10.92 -8.69
N PHE A 67 3.22 11.59 -8.26
CA PHE A 67 3.38 13.05 -8.41
C PHE A 67 3.46 13.41 -9.92
N PRO A 68 2.86 14.54 -10.36
CA PRO A 68 2.13 15.57 -9.59
C PRO A 68 0.62 15.37 -9.55
N THR A 69 0.10 14.25 -10.04
CA THR A 69 -1.34 13.99 -10.22
C THR A 69 -1.98 13.21 -9.07
N GLN A 70 -1.25 13.01 -7.98
CA GLN A 70 -1.65 12.11 -6.88
C GLN A 70 -3.04 12.41 -6.31
N ILE A 71 -3.38 13.69 -6.14
CA ILE A 71 -4.68 14.09 -5.55
C ILE A 71 -5.82 13.83 -6.54
N ASP A 72 -5.66 14.26 -7.80
CA ASP A 72 -6.69 14.09 -8.83
C ASP A 72 -6.94 12.60 -9.10
N THR A 73 -5.88 11.82 -9.19
CA THR A 73 -5.97 10.37 -9.40
C THR A 73 -6.64 9.67 -8.22
N LEU A 74 -6.29 10.06 -6.99
CA LEU A 74 -6.90 9.56 -5.77
C LEU A 74 -8.41 9.85 -5.74
N CYS A 75 -8.81 11.11 -5.96
CA CYS A 75 -10.22 11.52 -5.98
C CYS A 75 -11.00 10.72 -7.03
N LYS A 76 -10.43 10.57 -8.23
CA LYS A 76 -11.03 9.79 -9.30
C LYS A 76 -11.26 8.32 -8.90
N MET A 77 -10.27 7.69 -8.25
CA MET A 77 -10.42 6.30 -7.80
C MET A 77 -11.48 6.18 -6.70
N ALA A 78 -11.50 7.10 -5.75
CA ALA A 78 -12.52 7.12 -4.69
C ALA A 78 -13.94 7.30 -5.25
N GLU A 79 -14.12 8.11 -6.28
CA GLU A 79 -15.40 8.31 -6.96
C GLU A 79 -15.83 7.10 -7.80
N MET A 80 -14.88 6.36 -8.38
CA MET A 80 -15.18 5.17 -9.17
C MET A 80 -15.63 3.97 -8.33
N PHE A 81 -15.21 3.89 -7.06
CA PHE A 81 -15.45 2.76 -6.18
C PHE A 81 -16.03 3.18 -4.82
N PRO A 82 -17.15 3.92 -4.77
CA PRO A 82 -17.64 4.56 -3.54
C PRO A 82 -18.03 3.55 -2.44
N ASP A 83 -18.49 2.34 -2.81
CA ASP A 83 -18.97 1.33 -1.89
C ASP A 83 -18.03 0.13 -1.71
N GLU A 84 -16.96 0.08 -2.51
CA GLU A 84 -16.03 -1.06 -2.56
C GLU A 84 -14.64 -0.72 -2.02
N LEU A 85 -14.26 0.57 -2.06
CA LEU A 85 -12.91 1.00 -1.72
C LEU A 85 -12.92 2.03 -0.59
N ILE A 86 -12.23 1.71 0.49
CA ILE A 86 -11.97 2.63 1.60
C ILE A 86 -10.53 3.08 1.50
N THR A 87 -10.33 4.34 1.22
CA THR A 87 -9.00 4.90 1.01
C THR A 87 -8.20 4.98 2.31
N HIS A 88 -6.97 4.46 2.28
CA HIS A 88 -5.95 4.68 3.29
C HIS A 88 -4.67 5.16 2.61
N LEU A 89 -4.07 6.22 3.12
CA LEU A 89 -2.93 6.88 2.49
C LEU A 89 -1.75 7.00 3.45
N GLU A 90 -0.56 6.72 2.92
CA GLU A 90 0.72 6.92 3.58
C GLU A 90 1.55 7.92 2.77
N PHE A 91 1.73 9.12 3.33
CA PHE A 91 2.51 10.16 2.67
C PHE A 91 4.00 9.92 2.86
N VAL A 92 4.73 9.91 1.77
CA VAL A 92 6.16 9.59 1.74
C VAL A 92 6.92 10.56 0.85
N ARG A 93 8.22 10.70 1.12
CA ARG A 93 9.13 11.29 0.15
C ARG A 93 9.63 10.17 -0.75
N PHE A 94 9.32 10.26 -2.03
CA PHE A 94 9.69 9.26 -3.01
C PHE A 94 10.21 9.95 -4.28
N ASP A 95 11.37 9.55 -4.77
CA ASP A 95 12.05 10.13 -5.94
C ASP A 95 12.20 11.67 -5.89
N GLY A 96 12.46 12.22 -4.67
CA GLY A 96 12.61 13.66 -4.43
C GLY A 96 11.32 14.41 -4.09
N ASP A 97 10.17 13.88 -4.45
CA ASP A 97 8.85 14.51 -4.29
C ASP A 97 8.06 13.96 -3.09
N ILE A 98 7.06 14.72 -2.64
CA ILE A 98 6.07 14.23 -1.68
C ILE A 98 4.93 13.60 -2.46
N THR A 99 4.76 12.31 -2.29
CA THR A 99 3.65 11.56 -2.89
C THR A 99 2.92 10.74 -1.83
N CYS A 100 1.97 9.91 -2.22
CA CYS A 100 1.35 8.97 -1.31
C CYS A 100 1.27 7.57 -1.91
N PHE A 101 1.56 6.60 -1.07
CA PHE A 101 1.14 5.22 -1.28
C PHE A 101 -0.22 5.01 -0.65
N GLY A 102 -1.04 4.20 -1.29
CA GLY A 102 -2.31 3.76 -0.75
C GLY A 102 -2.24 2.29 -0.34
N LEU A 103 -2.89 2.00 0.77
CA LEU A 103 -3.27 0.64 1.17
C LEU A 103 -4.80 0.59 1.21
N PRO A 104 -5.48 0.76 0.05
CA PRO A 104 -6.94 0.80 0.04
C PRO A 104 -7.49 -0.53 0.55
N LEU A 105 -8.45 -0.42 1.46
CA LEU A 105 -9.24 -1.55 1.89
C LEU A 105 -10.31 -1.82 0.84
N ILE A 106 -10.34 -3.04 0.33
CA ILE A 106 -11.28 -3.46 -0.71
C ILE A 106 -12.28 -4.43 -0.10
N LYS A 107 -13.56 -4.19 -0.32
CA LYS A 107 -14.61 -5.15 -0.02
C LYS A 107 -14.57 -6.25 -1.07
N PHE A 108 -13.94 -7.35 -0.71
CA PHE A 108 -13.78 -8.49 -1.63
C PHE A 108 -15.12 -9.15 -1.95
N THR A 109 -15.34 -9.41 -3.21
CA THR A 109 -16.51 -10.15 -3.71
C THR A 109 -16.09 -11.37 -4.51
N THR A 110 -15.36 -11.17 -5.61
CA THR A 110 -14.78 -12.23 -6.46
C THR A 110 -13.37 -11.83 -6.93
N GLU A 111 -12.60 -12.81 -7.39
CA GLU A 111 -11.28 -12.58 -7.98
C GLU A 111 -11.38 -11.73 -9.26
N GLU A 112 -12.38 -12.00 -10.09
CA GLU A 112 -12.59 -11.25 -11.34
C GLU A 112 -12.87 -9.77 -11.07
N ARG A 113 -13.65 -9.47 -10.00
CA ARG A 113 -13.92 -8.08 -9.61
C ARG A 113 -12.66 -7.41 -9.07
N LEU A 114 -11.86 -8.12 -8.29
CA LEU A 114 -10.59 -7.62 -7.79
C LEU A 114 -9.62 -7.31 -8.94
N ASP A 115 -9.52 -8.19 -9.92
CA ASP A 115 -8.68 -7.98 -11.11
C ASP A 115 -9.19 -6.80 -11.95
N GLU A 116 -10.51 -6.61 -12.08
CA GLU A 116 -11.09 -5.43 -12.75
C GLU A 116 -10.73 -4.12 -12.01
N ILE A 117 -10.78 -4.11 -10.67
CA ILE A 117 -10.35 -2.95 -9.86
C ILE A 117 -8.87 -2.64 -10.13
N ILE A 118 -8.01 -3.65 -10.18
CA ILE A 118 -6.59 -3.51 -10.50
C ILE A 118 -6.40 -2.91 -11.89
N GLU A 119 -7.09 -3.46 -12.88
CA GLU A 119 -7.00 -2.98 -14.26
C GLU A 119 -7.44 -1.53 -14.41
N LEU A 120 -8.54 -1.15 -13.76
CA LEU A 120 -9.07 0.22 -13.78
C LEU A 120 -8.10 1.20 -13.09
N HIS A 121 -7.46 0.84 -12.00
CA HIS A 121 -6.43 1.66 -11.37
C HIS A 121 -5.25 1.90 -12.33
N ASN A 122 -4.71 0.84 -12.91
CA ASN A 122 -3.60 0.94 -13.87
C ASN A 122 -3.96 1.80 -15.09
N LYS A 123 -5.15 1.63 -15.67
CA LYS A 123 -5.64 2.44 -16.80
C LYS A 123 -5.80 3.93 -16.46
N ASN A 124 -6.01 4.25 -15.21
CA ASN A 124 -6.18 5.62 -14.73
C ASN A 124 -4.91 6.24 -14.12
N GLY A 125 -3.75 5.63 -14.32
CA GLY A 125 -2.47 6.15 -13.87
C GLY A 125 -2.20 5.98 -12.37
N ALA A 126 -2.88 5.06 -11.72
CA ALA A 126 -2.65 4.63 -10.35
C ALA A 126 -2.08 3.20 -10.34
N PRO A 127 -0.77 3.00 -10.55
CA PRO A 127 -0.17 1.68 -10.53
C PRO A 127 -0.49 0.96 -9.22
N ILE A 128 -1.08 -0.21 -9.33
CA ILE A 128 -1.60 -0.98 -8.21
C ILE A 128 -1.20 -2.44 -8.35
N PHE A 129 -0.94 -3.10 -7.23
CA PHE A 129 -0.56 -4.51 -7.23
C PHE A 129 -1.22 -5.27 -6.07
N ASN A 130 -1.36 -6.58 -6.28
CA ASN A 130 -1.97 -7.49 -5.33
C ASN A 130 -0.89 -8.25 -4.54
N PRO A 131 -0.65 -7.89 -3.27
CA PRO A 131 0.37 -8.55 -2.44
C PRO A 131 -0.05 -9.97 -1.99
N HIS A 132 -1.28 -10.38 -2.28
CA HIS A 132 -1.81 -11.69 -1.89
C HIS A 132 -1.61 -12.77 -2.95
N ARG A 133 -1.11 -12.42 -4.14
CA ARG A 133 -0.77 -13.41 -5.16
C ARG A 133 0.38 -14.30 -4.68
N TYR A 134 0.40 -15.52 -5.18
CA TYR A 134 1.33 -16.53 -4.70
C TYR A 134 2.77 -16.22 -5.07
N THR A 135 3.01 -15.78 -6.29
CA THR A 135 4.35 -15.43 -6.81
C THR A 135 4.58 -13.93 -6.85
N LEU A 136 5.85 -13.54 -6.85
CA LEU A 136 6.27 -12.15 -6.95
C LEU A 136 5.78 -11.51 -8.26
N GLU A 137 5.87 -12.26 -9.36
CA GLU A 137 5.52 -11.79 -10.70
C GLU A 137 4.01 -11.62 -10.87
N GLU A 138 3.19 -12.55 -10.35
CA GLU A 138 1.73 -12.46 -10.41
C GLU A 138 1.18 -11.31 -9.57
N GLY A 139 1.90 -10.86 -8.56
CA GLY A 139 1.53 -9.69 -7.74
C GLY A 139 1.48 -8.39 -8.52
N GLY A 140 2.18 -8.31 -9.66
CA GLY A 140 2.16 -7.16 -10.57
C GLY A 140 3.05 -5.99 -10.15
N MET A 141 3.72 -6.07 -8.98
CA MET A 141 4.61 -5.01 -8.51
C MET A 141 5.90 -4.94 -9.34
N LYS A 142 6.45 -6.10 -9.66
CA LYS A 142 7.71 -6.24 -10.35
C LYS A 142 7.85 -7.64 -10.94
N GLN A 143 8.36 -7.73 -12.15
CA GLN A 143 8.86 -8.99 -12.66
C GLN A 143 10.30 -9.21 -12.15
N THR A 144 10.65 -10.46 -11.89
CA THR A 144 12.02 -10.83 -11.54
C THR A 144 12.94 -10.52 -12.72
N ASP A 145 14.05 -9.84 -12.46
CA ASP A 145 15.09 -9.57 -13.44
C ASP A 145 16.32 -10.49 -13.25
N GLU A 146 17.23 -10.42 -14.21
CA GLU A 146 18.46 -11.19 -14.22
C GLU A 146 19.34 -10.95 -12.98
N ILE A 147 19.39 -9.69 -12.49
CA ILE A 147 20.19 -9.31 -11.31
C ILE A 147 19.62 -9.96 -10.06
N GLN A 148 18.29 -9.92 -9.89
CA GLN A 148 17.64 -10.56 -8.75
C GLN A 148 17.80 -12.07 -8.79
N LEU A 149 17.65 -12.68 -9.96
CA LEU A 149 17.84 -14.13 -10.11
C LEU A 149 19.28 -14.55 -9.85
N ALA A 150 20.26 -13.79 -10.35
CA ALA A 150 21.68 -14.03 -10.05
C ALA A 150 21.96 -13.92 -8.54
N PHE A 151 21.45 -12.88 -7.89
CA PHE A 151 21.59 -12.73 -6.43
C PHE A 151 20.91 -13.88 -5.67
N LYS A 152 19.72 -14.30 -6.08
CA LYS A 152 19.03 -15.46 -5.50
C LYS A 152 19.88 -16.73 -5.60
N LYS A 153 20.51 -16.98 -6.76
CA LYS A 153 21.39 -18.14 -6.98
C LYS A 153 22.63 -18.10 -6.09
N GLU A 154 23.18 -16.92 -5.83
CA GLU A 154 24.32 -16.73 -4.94
C GLU A 154 23.95 -16.88 -3.46
N ALA A 155 22.92 -16.16 -3.03
CA ALA A 155 22.53 -16.08 -1.61
C ALA A 155 21.76 -17.30 -1.11
N ASP A 156 21.05 -17.99 -1.99
CA ASP A 156 20.20 -19.14 -1.67
C ASP A 156 20.30 -20.24 -2.74
N PRO A 157 21.48 -20.84 -2.93
CA PRO A 157 21.73 -21.79 -4.02
C PRO A 157 20.87 -23.06 -3.95
N LYS A 158 20.25 -23.34 -2.80
CA LYS A 158 19.36 -24.48 -2.61
C LYS A 158 17.88 -24.14 -2.73
N GLY A 159 17.51 -22.86 -2.95
CA GLY A 159 16.13 -22.43 -3.05
C GLY A 159 15.29 -22.61 -1.79
N LEU A 160 15.91 -22.52 -0.59
CA LEU A 160 15.23 -22.78 0.68
C LEU A 160 14.46 -21.57 1.22
N LEU A 161 14.83 -20.36 0.78
CA LEU A 161 14.18 -19.12 1.20
C LEU A 161 13.01 -18.80 0.28
N ASN A 162 11.82 -18.70 0.85
CA ASN A 162 10.58 -18.44 0.11
C ASN A 162 10.38 -19.35 -1.12
N PRO A 163 10.36 -20.67 -0.96
CA PRO A 163 10.21 -21.59 -2.09
C PRO A 163 8.89 -21.36 -2.83
N GLY A 164 8.91 -21.45 -4.15
CA GLY A 164 7.73 -21.26 -5.00
C GLY A 164 7.25 -19.81 -5.14
N LYS A 165 8.02 -18.82 -4.67
CA LYS A 165 7.62 -17.40 -4.72
C LYS A 165 8.21 -16.62 -5.89
N MET A 166 9.03 -17.24 -6.71
CA MET A 166 9.70 -16.61 -7.84
C MET A 166 9.62 -17.53 -9.07
N ILE A 167 8.77 -17.18 -10.03
CA ILE A 167 8.59 -17.99 -11.27
C ILE A 167 9.93 -18.16 -12.00
N ALA A 168 10.71 -17.09 -12.09
CA ALA A 168 12.02 -17.13 -12.76
C ALA A 168 13.03 -18.08 -12.09
N TRP A 169 12.85 -18.44 -10.82
CA TRP A 169 13.68 -19.43 -10.16
C TRP A 169 13.25 -20.86 -10.52
N ASP A 170 11.95 -21.10 -10.59
CA ASP A 170 11.36 -22.42 -10.77
C ASP A 170 11.25 -22.79 -12.25
N ASP A 171 11.14 -21.80 -13.15
CA ASP A 171 11.07 -21.98 -14.62
C ASP A 171 12.27 -21.36 -15.32
N PRO A 172 13.23 -22.17 -15.80
CA PRO A 172 14.40 -21.68 -16.54
C PRO A 172 14.07 -20.99 -17.87
N SER A 173 12.87 -21.18 -18.40
CA SER A 173 12.40 -20.55 -19.64
C SER A 173 11.69 -19.21 -19.43
N TYR A 174 11.54 -18.77 -18.19
CA TYR A 174 10.88 -17.51 -17.85
C TYR A 174 11.59 -16.33 -18.52
N ASP A 175 10.83 -15.57 -19.32
CA ASP A 175 11.32 -14.35 -19.97
C ASP A 175 11.15 -13.14 -19.04
N TYR A 176 12.26 -12.61 -18.53
CA TYR A 176 12.32 -11.41 -17.70
C TYR A 176 12.75 -10.15 -18.46
N SER A 177 12.86 -10.22 -19.80
CA SER A 177 13.31 -9.09 -20.63
C SER A 177 12.29 -7.96 -20.73
N GLY A 178 10.99 -8.25 -20.55
CA GLY A 178 9.88 -7.32 -20.64
C GLY A 178 9.45 -6.69 -19.31
N GLY A 179 10.29 -6.76 -18.26
CA GLY A 179 9.92 -6.36 -16.90
C GLY A 179 9.32 -4.96 -16.78
N VAL A 180 8.11 -4.87 -16.24
CA VAL A 180 7.46 -3.61 -15.87
C VAL A 180 7.92 -3.21 -14.47
N TRP A 181 8.38 -1.96 -14.33
CA TRP A 181 8.82 -1.40 -13.08
C TRP A 181 7.86 -0.31 -12.64
N LEU A 182 7.32 -0.42 -11.44
CA LEU A 182 6.46 0.61 -10.86
C LEU A 182 7.20 1.92 -10.58
N PHE A 183 8.52 1.86 -10.39
CA PHE A 183 9.32 2.99 -9.95
C PHE A 183 10.49 3.24 -10.90
N LYS A 184 10.61 4.47 -11.39
CA LYS A 184 11.73 4.87 -12.27
C LYS A 184 13.10 4.56 -11.67
N GLY A 185 13.29 4.76 -10.36
CA GLY A 185 14.53 4.47 -9.65
C GLY A 185 14.88 2.97 -9.56
N LEU A 186 13.98 2.08 -9.95
CA LEU A 186 14.22 0.64 -10.04
C LEU A 186 14.42 0.17 -11.48
N GLN A 187 14.31 1.06 -12.47
CA GLN A 187 14.63 0.73 -13.85
C GLN A 187 16.14 0.55 -14.01
N LYS A 188 16.56 -0.45 -14.81
CA LYS A 188 17.96 -0.53 -15.23
C LYS A 188 18.36 0.83 -15.79
N ALA A 189 19.45 1.41 -15.28
CA ALA A 189 20.12 2.50 -15.97
C ALA A 189 20.50 1.96 -17.35
N SER A 190 19.92 2.56 -18.39
CA SER A 190 20.23 2.26 -19.80
C SER A 190 21.67 2.61 -20.14
#